data_2b12fdbddd056b760d5c18c46bc3f801
#
_entry.id   2b12fdbddd056b760d5c18c46bc3f801
#
_cell.length_a   1.000
_cell.length_b   1.000
_cell.length_c   1.000
_cell.angle_alpha   90.00
_cell.angle_beta   90.00
_cell.angle_gamma   90.00
#
_symmetry.space_group_name_H-M   'P 1'
#
loop_
_entity.id
_entity.type
_entity.pdbx_description
1 polymer ?
#
loop_
_entity_poly.entity_id
_entity_poly.type
_entity_poly.pdbx_seq_one_letter_code
_entity_poly.pdbx_strand_id
1 'polypeptide(L)'
;MSDSAHTGPTVDASGTEVDVVIVGGGPAGLSAALNLGRARASVVVVDAGRPRNAATLRSHGFLTRDGIPPLELRKLARAELAAYRNVRVFDRTAVSGLLSTDSADGMRFVVALQGRGPGIPPAVAARSVLIATGLRETLPGIPSLRAYYGVTIFSCAACDAWELQDRSLALIGETTDLAARARLIARWTDRLTVFTNGSDAVDTVEEAELTASGIVVERRAIDDLEGERGAVSAVRLADGERVEIEGGFVRPQWHPALDFVTALDLERDRFGNLVTDRSGRTSVTGVYAAGDAASPGPQQLIVAAGQGARAAAVIVHDSIGVRTAH
;
A
#
# COMPACT_ATOMS: atom_id res chain seq x y z
N MET A 1 31.61 31.52 -18.85
CA MET A 1 31.44 30.56 -17.76
C MET A 1 30.51 31.20 -16.76
N SER A 2 29.21 30.98 -16.89
CA SER A 2 28.17 31.49 -15.99
C SER A 2 27.62 30.33 -15.20
N ASP A 3 27.95 30.33 -13.93
CA ASP A 3 27.50 29.37 -12.93
C ASP A 3 26.02 29.66 -12.62
N SER A 4 25.12 28.89 -13.18
CA SER A 4 23.71 28.97 -12.86
C SER A 4 23.44 28.11 -11.62
N ALA A 5 23.51 28.75 -10.46
CA ALA A 5 23.05 28.17 -9.20
C ALA A 5 21.55 27.79 -9.33
N HIS A 6 21.28 26.51 -9.29
CA HIS A 6 19.91 25.97 -9.13
C HIS A 6 19.43 26.33 -7.71
N THR A 7 18.74 27.45 -7.58
CA THR A 7 17.95 27.75 -6.37
C THR A 7 16.71 26.86 -6.38
N GLY A 8 16.75 25.76 -5.63
CA GLY A 8 15.58 24.99 -5.31
C GLY A 8 14.53 25.88 -4.61
N PRO A 9 13.22 25.54 -4.66
CA PRO A 9 12.17 26.33 -4.06
C PRO A 9 12.40 26.47 -2.55
N THR A 10 12.61 27.69 -2.07
CA THR A 10 12.57 28.01 -0.64
C THR A 10 11.13 27.90 -0.16
N VAL A 11 10.81 26.80 0.55
CA VAL A 11 9.48 26.64 1.18
C VAL A 11 9.50 27.43 2.47
N ASP A 12 8.70 28.49 2.53
CA ASP A 12 8.48 29.24 3.77
C ASP A 12 7.68 28.36 4.75
N ALA A 13 8.33 27.90 5.82
CA ALA A 13 7.76 27.04 6.85
C ALA A 13 6.94 27.81 7.90
N SER A 14 6.60 29.08 7.65
CA SER A 14 5.85 29.90 8.60
C SER A 14 4.40 29.42 8.74
N GLY A 15 4.10 28.48 9.65
CA GLY A 15 2.70 28.26 9.94
C GLY A 15 2.29 27.03 10.74
N THR A 16 2.96 25.89 10.66
CA THR A 16 2.53 24.71 11.42
C THR A 16 3.74 23.86 11.78
N GLU A 17 4.04 23.80 13.07
CA GLU A 17 5.06 22.93 13.63
C GLU A 17 4.41 21.78 14.39
N VAL A 18 4.94 20.55 14.24
CA VAL A 18 4.45 19.37 14.94
C VAL A 18 5.60 18.43 15.29
N ASP A 19 5.36 17.53 16.24
CA ASP A 19 6.32 16.49 16.57
C ASP A 19 6.43 15.48 15.41
N VAL A 20 5.28 15.11 14.80
CA VAL A 20 5.25 14.07 13.77
C VAL A 20 4.32 14.44 12.63
N VAL A 21 4.83 14.35 11.39
CA VAL A 21 3.99 14.27 10.20
C VAL A 21 3.89 12.81 9.76
N ILE A 22 2.67 12.33 9.56
CA ILE A 22 2.36 11.02 9.00
C ILE A 22 1.89 11.19 7.57
N VAL A 23 2.58 10.58 6.61
CA VAL A 23 2.22 10.61 5.20
C VAL A 23 1.46 9.34 4.83
N GLY A 24 0.14 9.45 4.67
CA GLY A 24 -0.77 8.36 4.37
C GLY A 24 -1.79 8.08 5.49
N GLY A 25 -3.08 8.14 5.15
CA GLY A 25 -4.22 7.84 6.04
C GLY A 25 -4.78 6.43 5.84
N GLY A 26 -3.92 5.45 5.57
CA GLY A 26 -4.23 4.02 5.60
C GLY A 26 -4.14 3.43 7.01
N PRO A 27 -4.33 2.10 7.17
CA PRO A 27 -4.30 1.45 8.49
C PRO A 27 -3.01 1.71 9.28
N ALA A 28 -1.85 1.72 8.62
CA ALA A 28 -0.57 2.03 9.27
C ALA A 28 -0.55 3.47 9.83
N GLY A 29 -0.90 4.45 8.99
CA GLY A 29 -0.87 5.86 9.39
C GLY A 29 -1.91 6.20 10.45
N LEU A 30 -3.15 5.68 10.33
CA LEU A 30 -4.21 5.93 11.32
C LEU A 30 -3.91 5.27 12.66
N SER A 31 -3.36 4.03 12.64
CA SER A 31 -2.92 3.35 13.87
C SER A 31 -1.77 4.09 14.54
N ALA A 32 -0.80 4.57 13.76
CA ALA A 32 0.28 5.39 14.30
C ALA A 32 -0.24 6.71 14.90
N ALA A 33 -1.16 7.40 14.19
CA ALA A 33 -1.75 8.64 14.66
C ALA A 33 -2.49 8.47 15.99
N LEU A 34 -3.24 7.36 16.16
CA LEU A 34 -3.93 7.02 17.39
C LEU A 34 -2.93 6.86 18.55
N ASN A 35 -1.87 6.08 18.36
CA ASN A 35 -0.90 5.80 19.39
C ASN A 35 -0.05 7.05 19.75
N LEU A 36 0.35 7.84 18.76
CA LEU A 36 1.05 9.12 18.99
C LEU A 36 0.14 10.14 19.67
N GLY A 37 -1.13 10.23 19.28
CA GLY A 37 -2.11 11.10 19.92
C GLY A 37 -2.27 10.76 21.41
N ARG A 38 -2.36 9.48 21.74
CA ARG A 38 -2.40 8.97 23.11
C ARG A 38 -1.12 9.25 23.90
N ALA A 39 0.03 9.26 23.22
CA ALA A 39 1.32 9.63 23.79
C ALA A 39 1.52 11.16 23.90
N ARG A 40 0.50 11.97 23.58
CA ARG A 40 0.48 13.43 23.66
C ARG A 40 1.40 14.14 22.65
N ALA A 41 1.89 13.44 21.63
CA ALA A 41 2.61 14.06 20.52
C ALA A 41 1.65 14.91 19.66
N SER A 42 2.12 16.05 19.17
CA SER A 42 1.41 16.82 18.15
C SER A 42 1.59 16.17 16.79
N VAL A 43 0.48 15.84 16.12
CA VAL A 43 0.50 15.01 14.91
C VAL A 43 -0.31 15.66 13.78
N VAL A 44 0.25 15.64 12.57
CA VAL A 44 -0.47 15.89 11.33
C VAL A 44 -0.46 14.61 10.49
N VAL A 45 -1.64 14.11 10.11
CA VAL A 45 -1.81 13.06 9.11
C VAL A 45 -2.16 13.72 7.78
N VAL A 46 -1.36 13.47 6.75
CA VAL A 46 -1.61 13.94 5.38
C VAL A 46 -2.11 12.77 4.54
N ASP A 47 -3.36 12.85 4.06
CA ASP A 47 -4.01 11.78 3.32
C ASP A 47 -4.53 12.24 1.96
N ALA A 48 -3.98 11.67 0.89
CA ALA A 48 -4.41 11.94 -0.48
C ALA A 48 -5.82 11.40 -0.80
N GLY A 49 -6.40 10.58 0.07
CA GLY A 49 -7.75 10.05 -0.09
C GLY A 49 -7.89 8.95 -1.15
N ARG A 50 -6.81 8.29 -1.52
CA ARG A 50 -6.77 7.24 -2.58
C ARG A 50 -6.27 5.91 -2.02
N PRO A 51 -7.01 5.23 -1.14
CA PRO A 51 -6.57 3.97 -0.58
C PRO A 51 -6.60 2.87 -1.64
N ARG A 52 -5.55 2.03 -1.66
CA ARG A 52 -5.42 0.90 -2.60
C ARG A 52 -6.61 -0.06 -2.54
N ASN A 53 -7.08 -0.37 -1.35
CA ASN A 53 -8.21 -1.27 -1.12
C ASN A 53 -9.60 -0.65 -1.38
N ALA A 54 -9.69 0.53 -1.99
CA ALA A 54 -10.99 1.14 -2.31
C ALA A 54 -11.76 0.36 -3.40
N ALA A 55 -11.09 -0.48 -4.18
CA ALA A 55 -11.73 -1.28 -5.21
C ALA A 55 -12.56 -2.43 -4.61
N THR A 56 -12.18 -3.01 -3.46
CA THR A 56 -12.91 -4.11 -2.86
C THR A 56 -14.13 -3.62 -2.05
N LEU A 57 -15.20 -4.41 -2.09
CA LEU A 57 -16.42 -4.13 -1.33
C LEU A 57 -16.28 -4.48 0.16
N ARG A 58 -15.44 -5.45 0.49
CA ARG A 58 -15.21 -5.95 1.85
C ARG A 58 -13.72 -6.12 2.10
N SER A 59 -13.33 -5.98 3.36
CA SER A 59 -11.97 -6.24 3.84
C SER A 59 -12.01 -7.38 4.83
N HIS A 60 -11.18 -8.40 4.63
CA HIS A 60 -11.12 -9.57 5.48
C HIS A 60 -9.83 -9.64 6.31
N GLY A 61 -9.83 -10.48 7.36
CA GLY A 61 -8.68 -10.70 8.21
C GLY A 61 -8.33 -9.57 9.17
N PHE A 62 -9.20 -8.58 9.37
CA PHE A 62 -9.02 -7.57 10.41
C PHE A 62 -9.80 -7.96 11.65
N LEU A 63 -9.10 -8.41 12.69
CA LEU A 63 -9.69 -8.89 13.93
C LEU A 63 -10.75 -7.90 14.48
N THR A 64 -11.92 -8.38 14.85
CA THR A 64 -13.11 -7.64 15.28
C THR A 64 -13.84 -6.86 14.18
N ARG A 65 -13.31 -6.79 12.98
CA ARG A 65 -13.87 -6.06 11.83
C ARG A 65 -13.81 -6.88 10.53
N ASP A 66 -13.84 -8.18 10.62
CA ASP A 66 -13.86 -9.07 9.45
C ASP A 66 -15.09 -8.79 8.58
N GLY A 67 -14.90 -8.70 7.25
CA GLY A 67 -15.97 -8.37 6.29
C GLY A 67 -16.40 -6.89 6.26
N ILE A 68 -15.73 -5.98 6.97
CA ILE A 68 -16.07 -4.56 6.97
C ILE A 68 -15.70 -3.90 5.62
N PRO A 69 -16.55 -3.00 5.07
CA PRO A 69 -16.16 -2.18 3.92
C PRO A 69 -14.92 -1.32 4.23
N PRO A 70 -13.93 -1.21 3.31
CA PRO A 70 -12.71 -0.43 3.55
C PRO A 70 -12.94 1.02 3.96
N LEU A 71 -13.93 1.67 3.35
CA LEU A 71 -14.27 3.06 3.66
C LEU A 71 -14.86 3.20 5.06
N GLU A 72 -15.66 2.22 5.51
CA GLU A 72 -16.22 2.24 6.86
C GLU A 72 -15.15 2.02 7.92
N LEU A 73 -14.21 1.09 7.70
CA LEU A 73 -13.05 0.90 8.58
C LEU A 73 -12.26 2.21 8.77
N ARG A 74 -12.00 2.92 7.66
CA ARG A 74 -11.30 4.22 7.72
C ARG A 74 -12.12 5.29 8.44
N LYS A 75 -13.43 5.34 8.23
CA LYS A 75 -14.33 6.28 8.90
C LYS A 75 -14.34 6.05 10.41
N LEU A 76 -14.42 4.79 10.87
CA LEU A 76 -14.35 4.44 12.28
C LEU A 76 -13.01 4.86 12.90
N ALA A 77 -11.89 4.52 12.26
CA ALA A 77 -10.56 4.91 12.72
C ALA A 77 -10.40 6.44 12.83
N ARG A 78 -10.94 7.21 11.88
CA ARG A 78 -10.93 8.68 11.94
C ARG A 78 -11.83 9.25 13.04
N ALA A 79 -12.95 8.60 13.30
CA ALA A 79 -13.82 8.98 14.40
C ALA A 79 -13.14 8.80 15.77
N GLU A 80 -12.34 7.73 15.91
CA GLU A 80 -11.50 7.53 17.10
C GLU A 80 -10.45 8.66 17.26
N LEU A 81 -9.81 9.09 16.17
CA LEU A 81 -8.83 10.18 16.20
C LEU A 81 -9.44 11.51 16.60
N ALA A 82 -10.71 11.76 16.34
CA ALA A 82 -11.38 13.01 16.68
C ALA A 82 -11.42 13.29 18.21
N ALA A 83 -11.23 12.28 19.04
CA ALA A 83 -11.09 12.45 20.49
C ALA A 83 -9.75 13.09 20.91
N TYR A 84 -8.76 13.13 20.04
CA TYR A 84 -7.40 13.60 20.33
C TYR A 84 -7.14 14.96 19.66
N ARG A 85 -7.25 16.06 20.42
CA ARG A 85 -7.09 17.44 19.94
C ARG A 85 -5.69 17.75 19.39
N ASN A 86 -4.70 16.96 19.74
CA ASN A 86 -3.31 17.04 19.28
C ASN A 86 -3.07 16.30 17.96
N VAL A 87 -4.09 15.68 17.38
CA VAL A 87 -4.04 15.03 16.06
C VAL A 87 -4.91 15.79 15.07
N ARG A 88 -4.31 16.19 13.95
CA ARG A 88 -5.02 16.81 12.82
C ARG A 88 -4.91 15.94 11.58
N VAL A 89 -5.97 15.84 10.80
CA VAL A 89 -5.98 15.08 9.54
C VAL A 89 -6.25 16.04 8.39
N PHE A 90 -5.34 16.13 7.44
CA PHE A 90 -5.50 16.87 6.19
C PHE A 90 -5.95 15.90 5.09
N ASP A 91 -7.24 15.90 4.84
CA ASP A 91 -7.87 15.07 3.81
C ASP A 91 -7.63 15.62 2.40
N ARG A 92 -7.62 14.73 1.41
CA ARG A 92 -7.44 15.06 -0.01
C ARG A 92 -6.21 15.93 -0.24
N THR A 93 -5.20 15.72 0.57
CA THR A 93 -3.95 16.46 0.55
C THR A 93 -2.82 15.50 0.25
N ALA A 94 -2.05 15.81 -0.77
CA ALA A 94 -0.85 15.05 -1.12
C ALA A 94 0.40 15.73 -0.53
N VAL A 95 1.42 14.95 -0.26
CA VAL A 95 2.77 15.47 -0.01
C VAL A 95 3.47 15.58 -1.36
N SER A 96 3.99 16.77 -1.67
CA SER A 96 4.72 17.05 -2.92
C SER A 96 6.24 17.06 -2.75
N GLY A 97 6.74 17.16 -1.51
CA GLY A 97 8.17 17.13 -1.22
C GLY A 97 8.44 16.94 0.26
N LEU A 98 9.57 16.33 0.57
CA LEU A 98 10.10 16.14 1.90
C LEU A 98 11.57 16.53 1.91
N LEU A 99 11.91 17.55 2.68
CA LEU A 99 13.27 18.09 2.81
C LEU A 99 13.74 17.95 4.25
N SER A 100 15.01 17.65 4.45
CA SER A 100 15.66 17.82 5.75
C SER A 100 16.07 19.28 5.96
N THR A 101 16.07 19.72 7.21
CA THR A 101 16.51 21.05 7.62
C THR A 101 17.32 20.96 8.91
N ASP A 102 18.29 21.85 9.05
CA ASP A 102 19.12 22.00 10.28
C ASP A 102 18.59 23.18 11.10
N SER A 103 17.36 23.10 11.54
CA SER A 103 16.77 24.16 12.35
C SER A 103 17.18 24.08 13.83
N ALA A 104 17.51 25.24 14.42
CA ALA A 104 17.96 25.34 15.81
C ALA A 104 16.88 24.94 16.84
N ASP A 105 15.60 24.97 16.46
CA ASP A 105 14.45 24.57 17.30
C ASP A 105 14.18 23.05 17.30
N GLY A 106 15.01 22.29 16.57
CA GLY A 106 14.91 20.83 16.47
C GLY A 106 13.88 20.35 15.46
N MET A 107 13.30 21.23 14.63
CA MET A 107 12.53 20.84 13.46
C MET A 107 13.51 20.32 12.40
N ARG A 108 13.37 19.06 12.02
CA ARG A 108 14.31 18.36 11.14
C ARG A 108 13.84 18.27 9.71
N PHE A 109 12.54 18.43 9.49
CA PHE A 109 11.91 18.19 8.20
C PHE A 109 10.91 19.28 7.85
N VAL A 110 10.87 19.61 6.56
CA VAL A 110 9.80 20.42 5.94
C VAL A 110 9.06 19.53 4.97
N VAL A 111 7.77 19.34 5.22
CA VAL A 111 6.86 18.53 4.40
C VAL A 111 5.99 19.47 3.58
N ALA A 112 6.27 19.56 2.28
CA ALA A 112 5.50 20.39 1.34
C ALA A 112 4.18 19.71 1.00
N LEU A 113 3.08 20.49 1.03
CA LEU A 113 1.73 19.98 0.84
C LEU A 113 1.10 20.51 -0.44
N GLN A 114 0.33 19.65 -1.08
CA GLN A 114 -0.53 19.99 -2.23
C GLN A 114 -1.96 19.57 -1.92
N GLY A 115 -2.76 20.51 -1.48
CA GLY A 115 -4.17 20.30 -1.13
C GLY A 115 -5.02 21.53 -1.43
N ARG A 116 -6.35 21.31 -1.53
CA ARG A 116 -7.33 22.39 -1.78
C ARG A 116 -8.38 22.38 -0.67
N GLY A 117 -8.02 22.84 0.50
CA GLY A 117 -8.96 22.91 1.63
C GLY A 117 -8.68 24.10 2.54
N PRO A 118 -9.69 24.64 3.24
CA PRO A 118 -9.46 25.68 4.23
C PRO A 118 -8.56 25.16 5.34
N GLY A 119 -7.56 25.96 5.74
CA GLY A 119 -6.66 25.63 6.85
C GLY A 119 -5.54 24.63 6.52
N ILE A 120 -5.35 24.26 5.25
CA ILE A 120 -4.19 23.46 4.81
C ILE A 120 -3.05 24.44 4.49
N PRO A 121 -1.93 24.40 5.25
CA PRO A 121 -0.76 25.23 4.96
C PRO A 121 -0.01 24.68 3.75
N PRO A 122 0.84 25.48 3.10
CA PRO A 122 1.69 25.02 1.99
C PRO A 122 2.74 24.00 2.43
N ALA A 123 3.16 24.05 3.70
CA ALA A 123 4.11 23.12 4.30
C ALA A 123 3.86 22.95 5.80
N VAL A 124 4.41 21.87 6.35
CA VAL A 124 4.44 21.57 7.79
C VAL A 124 5.87 21.27 8.20
N ALA A 125 6.36 21.94 9.24
CA ALA A 125 7.63 21.59 9.86
C ALA A 125 7.43 20.47 10.90
N ALA A 126 8.34 19.49 10.94
CA ALA A 126 8.22 18.33 11.81
C ALA A 126 9.57 17.90 12.40
N ARG A 127 9.53 17.34 13.63
CA ARG A 127 10.71 16.69 14.25
C ARG A 127 10.95 15.32 13.64
N SER A 128 9.89 14.61 13.27
CA SER A 128 9.92 13.28 12.69
C SER A 128 8.86 13.11 11.60
N VAL A 129 9.12 12.20 10.66
CA VAL A 129 8.19 11.84 9.58
C VAL A 129 7.98 10.34 9.59
N LEU A 130 6.70 9.90 9.54
CA LEU A 130 6.32 8.52 9.30
C LEU A 130 5.76 8.37 7.88
N ILE A 131 6.42 7.60 7.04
CA ILE A 131 5.99 7.26 5.69
C ILE A 131 5.08 6.03 5.76
N ALA A 132 3.79 6.22 5.49
CA ALA A 132 2.74 5.20 5.53
C ALA A 132 1.89 5.22 4.25
N THR A 133 2.53 5.55 3.12
CA THR A 133 1.90 5.82 1.81
C THR A 133 1.37 4.57 1.10
N GLY A 134 1.83 3.39 1.52
CA GLY A 134 1.48 2.13 0.87
C GLY A 134 2.05 2.00 -0.55
N LEU A 135 1.32 1.29 -1.41
CA LEU A 135 1.70 0.95 -2.77
C LEU A 135 0.68 1.49 -3.78
N ARG A 136 1.15 1.75 -4.99
CA ARG A 136 0.33 1.90 -6.20
C ARG A 136 0.31 0.59 -6.97
N GLU A 137 -0.80 0.28 -7.60
CA GLU A 137 -1.00 -0.92 -8.40
C GLU A 137 -1.06 -0.57 -9.89
N THR A 138 -0.35 -1.35 -10.70
CA THR A 138 -0.53 -1.40 -12.14
C THR A 138 -1.06 -2.78 -12.50
N LEU A 139 -2.30 -2.85 -12.97
CA LEU A 139 -2.93 -4.08 -13.43
C LEU A 139 -2.43 -4.43 -14.85
N PRO A 140 -2.43 -5.72 -15.23
CA PRO A 140 -2.24 -6.14 -16.63
C PRO A 140 -3.15 -5.37 -17.59
N GLY A 141 -2.70 -5.18 -18.83
CA GLY A 141 -3.38 -4.37 -19.85
C GLY A 141 -4.62 -5.03 -20.47
N ILE A 142 -5.48 -5.67 -19.68
CA ILE A 142 -6.70 -6.33 -20.11
C ILE A 142 -7.86 -5.33 -20.00
N PRO A 143 -8.60 -5.03 -21.09
CA PRO A 143 -9.55 -3.91 -21.15
C PRO A 143 -10.59 -3.89 -20.03
N SER A 144 -11.32 -5.01 -19.84
CA SER A 144 -12.42 -5.09 -18.85
C SER A 144 -11.99 -5.49 -17.44
N LEU A 145 -10.70 -5.74 -17.17
CA LEU A 145 -10.22 -6.23 -15.88
C LEU A 145 -10.66 -5.35 -14.71
N ARG A 146 -10.63 -4.01 -14.89
CA ARG A 146 -11.04 -3.06 -13.84
C ARG A 146 -12.52 -3.16 -13.47
N ALA A 147 -13.38 -3.65 -14.35
CA ALA A 147 -14.81 -3.80 -14.05
C ALA A 147 -15.09 -4.97 -13.09
N TYR A 148 -14.19 -5.93 -13.01
CA TYR A 148 -14.29 -7.09 -12.12
C TYR A 148 -13.38 -7.01 -10.90
N TYR A 149 -12.38 -6.09 -10.93
CA TYR A 149 -11.39 -5.96 -9.89
C TYR A 149 -11.99 -5.43 -8.58
N GLY A 150 -11.82 -6.18 -7.49
CA GLY A 150 -12.40 -5.91 -6.17
C GLY A 150 -13.84 -6.44 -6.01
N VAL A 151 -14.41 -7.11 -7.02
CA VAL A 151 -15.74 -7.72 -6.99
C VAL A 151 -15.66 -9.25 -7.13
N THR A 152 -15.04 -9.73 -8.19
CA THR A 152 -14.83 -11.18 -8.44
C THR A 152 -13.40 -11.52 -8.86
N ILE A 153 -12.59 -10.53 -9.18
CA ILE A 153 -11.14 -10.64 -9.40
C ILE A 153 -10.43 -9.82 -8.32
N PHE A 154 -9.50 -10.44 -7.60
CA PHE A 154 -8.80 -9.83 -6.46
C PHE A 154 -7.28 -9.93 -6.62
N SER A 155 -6.51 -9.22 -5.79
CA SER A 155 -5.04 -9.29 -5.81
C SER A 155 -4.44 -10.07 -4.62
N CYS A 156 -5.25 -10.39 -3.61
CA CYS A 156 -4.78 -11.00 -2.36
C CYS A 156 -5.56 -12.28 -2.05
N ALA A 157 -4.94 -13.44 -2.29
CA ALA A 157 -5.58 -14.73 -1.97
C ALA A 157 -5.87 -14.89 -0.47
N ALA A 158 -4.93 -14.49 0.42
CA ALA A 158 -5.15 -14.57 1.86
C ALA A 158 -6.29 -13.68 2.37
N CYS A 159 -6.72 -12.68 1.55
CA CYS A 159 -7.80 -11.78 1.90
C CYS A 159 -9.17 -12.28 1.39
N ASP A 160 -9.20 -12.85 0.16
CA ASP A 160 -10.46 -13.02 -0.57
C ASP A 160 -10.71 -14.45 -1.07
N ALA A 161 -9.75 -15.40 -0.89
CA ALA A 161 -9.90 -16.74 -1.43
C ALA A 161 -10.93 -17.60 -0.68
N TRP A 162 -11.22 -17.27 0.57
CA TRP A 162 -12.25 -17.97 1.35
C TRP A 162 -13.63 -17.82 0.70
N GLU A 163 -13.97 -16.64 0.19
CA GLU A 163 -15.24 -16.33 -0.46
C GLU A 163 -15.34 -16.95 -1.86
N LEU A 164 -14.21 -17.37 -2.42
CA LEU A 164 -14.12 -18.00 -3.74
C LEU A 164 -13.82 -19.50 -3.68
N GLN A 165 -13.83 -20.11 -2.49
CA GLN A 165 -13.49 -21.53 -2.35
C GLN A 165 -14.37 -22.43 -3.22
N ASP A 166 -13.78 -23.54 -3.70
CA ASP A 166 -14.43 -24.58 -4.51
C ASP A 166 -14.98 -24.11 -5.87
N ARG A 167 -14.62 -22.91 -6.33
CA ARG A 167 -15.00 -22.37 -7.64
C ARG A 167 -13.92 -22.59 -8.70
N SER A 168 -14.30 -22.45 -9.96
CA SER A 168 -13.36 -22.38 -11.08
C SER A 168 -12.70 -21.01 -11.08
N LEU A 169 -11.40 -20.97 -10.75
CA LEU A 169 -10.68 -19.72 -10.55
C LEU A 169 -9.62 -19.47 -11.62
N ALA A 170 -9.47 -18.21 -12.00
CA ALA A 170 -8.33 -17.72 -12.76
C ALA A 170 -7.24 -17.16 -11.81
N LEU A 171 -5.97 -17.38 -12.17
CA LEU A 171 -4.86 -16.55 -11.70
C LEU A 171 -4.22 -15.90 -12.93
N ILE A 172 -4.29 -14.57 -13.02
CA ILE A 172 -3.80 -13.80 -14.16
C ILE A 172 -2.55 -13.02 -13.74
N GLY A 173 -1.43 -13.12 -14.48
CA GLY A 173 -0.25 -12.34 -14.17
C GLY A 173 0.91 -12.55 -15.13
N GLU A 174 1.86 -11.62 -15.08
CA GLU A 174 3.03 -11.54 -15.95
C GLU A 174 4.34 -11.49 -15.16
N THR A 175 4.31 -11.89 -13.86
CA THR A 175 5.44 -11.81 -12.95
C THR A 175 5.93 -13.20 -12.56
N THR A 176 7.24 -13.33 -12.32
CA THR A 176 7.93 -14.61 -12.04
C THR A 176 7.51 -15.30 -10.74
N ASP A 177 6.71 -14.69 -9.88
CA ASP A 177 6.13 -15.32 -8.69
C ASP A 177 4.77 -16.00 -8.94
N LEU A 178 4.32 -16.09 -10.20
CA LEU A 178 3.01 -16.57 -10.57
C LEU A 178 2.79 -18.04 -10.19
N ALA A 179 3.79 -18.91 -10.43
CA ALA A 179 3.72 -20.32 -10.07
C ALA A 179 3.60 -20.53 -8.55
N ALA A 180 4.37 -19.78 -7.74
CA ALA A 180 4.26 -19.84 -6.29
C ALA A 180 2.87 -19.39 -5.79
N ARG A 181 2.26 -18.39 -6.44
CA ARG A 181 0.90 -17.94 -6.13
C ARG A 181 -0.17 -18.96 -6.53
N ALA A 182 0.02 -19.64 -7.65
CA ALA A 182 -0.87 -20.73 -8.06
C ALA A 182 -0.93 -21.83 -6.99
N ARG A 183 0.23 -22.27 -6.49
CA ARG A 183 0.31 -23.27 -5.39
C ARG A 183 -0.38 -22.76 -4.11
N LEU A 184 -0.32 -21.45 -3.82
CA LEU A 184 -1.05 -20.89 -2.67
C LEU A 184 -2.56 -20.93 -2.90
N ILE A 185 -3.06 -20.50 -4.07
CA ILE A 185 -4.48 -20.41 -4.39
C ILE A 185 -5.12 -21.81 -4.48
N ALA A 186 -4.37 -22.82 -4.93
CA ALA A 186 -4.81 -24.23 -4.96
C ALA A 186 -5.20 -24.80 -3.58
N ARG A 187 -4.98 -24.08 -2.47
CA ARG A 187 -5.50 -24.44 -1.16
C ARG A 187 -7.03 -24.27 -1.03
N TRP A 188 -7.62 -23.45 -1.90
CA TRP A 188 -9.05 -23.10 -1.85
C TRP A 188 -9.85 -23.67 -3.03
N THR A 189 -9.19 -24.18 -4.07
CA THR A 189 -9.86 -24.80 -5.23
C THR A 189 -8.95 -25.80 -5.92
N ASP A 190 -9.54 -26.85 -6.45
CA ASP A 190 -8.90 -27.83 -7.34
C ASP A 190 -9.12 -27.48 -8.85
N ARG A 191 -9.84 -26.38 -9.14
CA ARG A 191 -10.19 -25.90 -10.49
C ARG A 191 -9.52 -24.56 -10.77
N LEU A 192 -8.18 -24.55 -10.79
CA LEU A 192 -7.39 -23.35 -11.03
C LEU A 192 -6.76 -23.36 -12.43
N THR A 193 -6.97 -22.27 -13.17
CA THR A 193 -6.25 -21.99 -14.42
C THR A 193 -5.36 -20.76 -14.23
N VAL A 194 -4.08 -20.92 -14.54
CA VAL A 194 -3.09 -19.84 -14.52
C VAL A 194 -2.95 -19.27 -15.93
N PHE A 195 -3.19 -18.00 -16.10
CA PHE A 195 -3.07 -17.27 -17.37
C PHE A 195 -1.81 -16.41 -17.33
N THR A 196 -0.82 -16.72 -18.17
CA THR A 196 0.42 -15.96 -18.26
C THR A 196 0.32 -14.75 -19.20
N ASN A 197 -0.80 -14.59 -19.91
CA ASN A 197 -1.07 -13.50 -20.85
C ASN A 197 0.04 -13.33 -21.91
N GLY A 198 0.52 -14.42 -22.47
CA GLY A 198 1.58 -14.41 -23.47
C GLY A 198 2.98 -14.18 -22.94
N SER A 199 3.18 -14.12 -21.60
CA SER A 199 4.48 -13.93 -20.98
C SER A 199 5.15 -15.23 -20.56
N ASP A 200 6.46 -15.15 -20.25
CA ASP A 200 7.26 -16.26 -19.71
C ASP A 200 7.24 -16.28 -18.15
N ALA A 201 6.13 -15.83 -17.54
CA ALA A 201 5.98 -15.74 -16.08
C ALA A 201 6.03 -17.09 -15.35
N VAL A 202 5.81 -18.18 -16.06
CA VAL A 202 5.93 -19.57 -15.57
C VAL A 202 6.87 -20.29 -16.51
N ASP A 203 7.97 -20.85 -16.00
CA ASP A 203 8.89 -21.64 -16.81
C ASP A 203 8.37 -23.07 -17.05
N THR A 204 9.09 -23.85 -17.88
CA THR A 204 8.68 -25.22 -18.24
C THR A 204 8.71 -26.21 -17.10
N VAL A 205 9.61 -26.00 -16.12
CA VAL A 205 9.71 -26.85 -14.92
C VAL A 205 8.55 -26.54 -13.98
N GLU A 206 8.31 -25.28 -13.72
CA GLU A 206 7.16 -24.82 -12.92
C GLU A 206 5.82 -25.26 -13.51
N GLU A 207 5.68 -25.18 -14.85
CA GLU A 207 4.46 -25.65 -15.52
C GLU A 207 4.25 -27.16 -15.36
N ALA A 208 5.31 -27.96 -15.50
CA ALA A 208 5.21 -29.40 -15.26
C ALA A 208 4.79 -29.73 -13.83
N GLU A 209 5.32 -29.01 -12.83
CA GLU A 209 4.94 -29.16 -11.41
C GLU A 209 3.48 -28.75 -11.15
N LEU A 210 3.04 -27.62 -11.73
CA LEU A 210 1.66 -27.15 -11.60
C LEU A 210 0.68 -28.16 -12.24
N THR A 211 1.00 -28.64 -13.45
CA THR A 211 0.19 -29.62 -14.16
C THR A 211 0.09 -30.94 -13.41
N ALA A 212 1.21 -31.41 -12.82
CA ALA A 212 1.21 -32.61 -11.96
C ALA A 212 0.33 -32.44 -10.72
N SER A 213 0.08 -31.19 -10.29
CA SER A 213 -0.80 -30.85 -9.19
C SER A 213 -2.23 -30.55 -9.62
N GLY A 214 -2.60 -30.79 -10.89
CA GLY A 214 -3.94 -30.55 -11.43
C GLY A 214 -4.23 -29.09 -11.81
N ILE A 215 -3.24 -28.21 -11.81
CA ILE A 215 -3.38 -26.81 -12.17
C ILE A 215 -3.12 -26.65 -13.67
N VAL A 216 -4.03 -26.02 -14.38
CA VAL A 216 -3.89 -25.74 -15.82
C VAL A 216 -3.07 -24.45 -16.00
N VAL A 217 -2.12 -24.47 -16.96
CA VAL A 217 -1.38 -23.27 -17.37
C VAL A 217 -1.77 -22.90 -18.80
N GLU A 218 -2.39 -21.73 -18.95
CA GLU A 218 -2.77 -21.16 -20.23
C GLU A 218 -1.79 -20.03 -20.60
N ARG A 219 -1.04 -20.24 -21.68
CA ARG A 219 0.02 -19.32 -22.11
C ARG A 219 -0.42 -18.29 -23.13
N ARG A 220 -1.55 -18.55 -23.82
CA ARG A 220 -2.04 -17.64 -24.85
C ARG A 220 -2.37 -16.27 -24.26
N ALA A 221 -2.23 -15.23 -25.08
CA ALA A 221 -2.59 -13.87 -24.70
C ALA A 221 -4.10 -13.78 -24.42
N ILE A 222 -4.46 -12.97 -23.44
CA ILE A 222 -5.84 -12.64 -23.10
C ILE A 222 -6.28 -11.48 -23.98
N ASP A 223 -7.41 -11.61 -24.67
CA ASP A 223 -8.07 -10.51 -25.36
C ASP A 223 -8.88 -9.67 -24.35
N ASP A 224 -9.76 -10.30 -23.56
CA ASP A 224 -10.56 -9.61 -22.56
C ASP A 224 -11.14 -10.57 -21.51
N LEU A 225 -11.79 -10.01 -20.47
CA LEU A 225 -12.66 -10.73 -19.55
C LEU A 225 -14.11 -10.50 -19.89
N GLU A 226 -14.93 -11.54 -19.75
CA GLU A 226 -16.36 -11.49 -19.98
C GLU A 226 -17.14 -11.73 -18.69
N GLY A 227 -18.32 -11.14 -18.61
CA GLY A 227 -19.22 -11.28 -17.48
C GLY A 227 -20.23 -10.15 -17.39
N GLU A 228 -21.05 -10.16 -16.36
CA GLU A 228 -22.11 -9.17 -16.19
C GLU A 228 -22.11 -8.62 -14.75
N ARG A 229 -22.42 -7.31 -14.61
CA ARG A 229 -22.62 -6.63 -13.32
C ARG A 229 -21.49 -6.84 -12.31
N GLY A 230 -20.23 -6.86 -12.79
CA GLY A 230 -19.06 -7.09 -11.94
C GLY A 230 -18.76 -8.57 -11.64
N ALA A 231 -19.63 -9.51 -12.06
CA ALA A 231 -19.37 -10.95 -11.96
C ALA A 231 -18.70 -11.43 -13.25
N VAL A 232 -17.43 -11.84 -13.15
CA VAL A 232 -16.70 -12.46 -14.26
C VAL A 232 -17.26 -13.86 -14.52
N SER A 233 -17.34 -14.26 -15.82
CA SER A 233 -17.79 -15.59 -16.23
C SER A 233 -16.81 -16.32 -17.14
N ALA A 234 -15.94 -15.60 -17.87
CA ALA A 234 -14.94 -16.21 -18.73
C ALA A 234 -13.73 -15.31 -18.94
N VAL A 235 -12.60 -15.94 -19.28
CA VAL A 235 -11.44 -15.32 -19.92
C VAL A 235 -11.55 -15.61 -21.42
N ARG A 236 -11.57 -14.57 -22.26
CA ARG A 236 -11.51 -14.69 -23.71
C ARG A 236 -10.05 -14.55 -24.15
N LEU A 237 -9.57 -15.55 -24.87
CA LEU A 237 -8.21 -15.58 -25.41
C LEU A 237 -8.13 -14.86 -26.75
N ALA A 238 -6.93 -14.49 -27.19
CA ALA A 238 -6.70 -13.74 -28.42
C ALA A 238 -7.13 -14.47 -29.70
N ASP A 239 -7.26 -15.82 -29.70
CA ASP A 239 -7.77 -16.62 -30.76
C ASP A 239 -9.31 -16.80 -30.74
N GLY A 240 -9.98 -16.18 -29.75
CA GLY A 240 -11.43 -16.22 -29.57
C GLY A 240 -11.95 -17.37 -28.70
N GLU A 241 -11.10 -18.29 -28.25
CA GLU A 241 -11.50 -19.32 -27.29
C GLU A 241 -11.89 -18.71 -25.95
N ARG A 242 -12.88 -19.30 -25.28
CA ARG A 242 -13.37 -18.88 -23.98
C ARG A 242 -13.08 -19.94 -22.93
N VAL A 243 -12.46 -19.52 -21.82
CA VAL A 243 -12.22 -20.36 -20.66
C VAL A 243 -13.16 -19.90 -19.55
N GLU A 244 -14.11 -20.74 -19.16
CA GLU A 244 -15.12 -20.45 -18.14
C GLU A 244 -14.48 -20.37 -16.76
N ILE A 245 -14.80 -19.30 -16.01
CA ILE A 245 -14.35 -19.06 -14.62
C ILE A 245 -15.48 -18.46 -13.79
N GLU A 246 -15.39 -18.60 -12.48
CA GLU A 246 -16.38 -18.06 -11.53
C GLU A 246 -15.78 -16.94 -10.64
N GLY A 247 -14.51 -16.59 -10.87
CA GLY A 247 -13.77 -15.59 -10.16
C GLY A 247 -12.27 -15.79 -10.29
N GLY A 248 -11.48 -15.07 -9.52
CA GLY A 248 -10.04 -15.30 -9.57
C GLY A 248 -9.18 -14.23 -8.94
N PHE A 249 -7.91 -14.31 -9.31
CA PHE A 249 -6.88 -13.41 -8.80
C PHE A 249 -6.08 -12.84 -9.96
N VAL A 250 -5.66 -11.59 -9.79
CA VAL A 250 -4.69 -10.95 -10.67
C VAL A 250 -3.44 -10.61 -9.87
N ARG A 251 -2.29 -10.71 -10.52
CA ARG A 251 -1.01 -10.26 -9.96
C ARG A 251 -0.67 -8.88 -10.51
N PRO A 252 -0.93 -7.79 -9.77
CA PRO A 252 -0.50 -6.45 -10.18
C PRO A 252 1.02 -6.30 -10.08
N GLN A 253 1.56 -5.36 -10.80
CA GLN A 253 2.85 -4.78 -10.45
C GLN A 253 2.65 -3.74 -9.37
N TRP A 254 3.48 -3.77 -8.33
CA TRP A 254 3.39 -2.86 -7.20
C TRP A 254 4.57 -1.91 -7.15
N HIS A 255 4.25 -0.63 -6.91
CA HIS A 255 5.24 0.44 -6.83
C HIS A 255 5.02 1.23 -5.55
N PRO A 256 6.03 1.40 -4.68
CA PRO A 256 5.93 2.28 -3.54
C PRO A 256 5.60 3.73 -3.96
N ALA A 257 4.67 4.37 -3.25
CA ALA A 257 4.27 5.74 -3.54
C ALA A 257 5.24 6.73 -2.86
N LEU A 258 6.45 6.86 -3.39
CA LEU A 258 7.60 7.53 -2.78
C LEU A 258 8.20 8.69 -3.63
N ASP A 259 7.43 9.25 -4.55
CA ASP A 259 7.93 10.30 -5.46
C ASP A 259 8.35 11.58 -4.71
N PHE A 260 7.79 11.83 -3.53
CA PHE A 260 8.02 13.03 -2.72
C PHE A 260 9.29 12.98 -1.84
N VAL A 261 9.95 11.83 -1.73
CA VAL A 261 11.13 11.66 -0.84
C VAL A 261 12.47 11.68 -1.60
N THR A 262 12.49 12.16 -2.83
CA THR A 262 13.67 12.12 -3.70
C THR A 262 14.86 12.96 -3.19
N ALA A 263 14.60 13.93 -2.31
CA ALA A 263 15.63 14.74 -1.69
C ALA A 263 16.30 14.08 -0.46
N LEU A 264 15.81 12.91 -0.03
CA LEU A 264 16.38 12.14 1.08
C LEU A 264 17.03 10.86 0.54
N ASP A 265 18.22 10.56 1.00
CA ASP A 265 18.93 9.32 0.64
C ASP A 265 18.41 8.14 1.49
N LEU A 266 17.19 7.73 1.19
CA LEU A 266 16.51 6.62 1.84
C LEU A 266 16.90 5.30 1.17
N GLU A 267 17.41 4.35 1.95
CA GLU A 267 17.73 3.01 1.48
C GLU A 267 16.45 2.28 1.00
N ARG A 268 16.55 1.63 -0.16
CA ARG A 268 15.45 0.87 -0.79
C ARG A 268 15.89 -0.54 -1.12
N ASP A 269 14.95 -1.47 -1.03
CA ASP A 269 15.18 -2.84 -1.49
C ASP A 269 15.10 -2.94 -3.03
N ARG A 270 15.36 -4.14 -3.55
CA ARG A 270 15.30 -4.42 -5.01
C ARG A 270 13.92 -4.17 -5.64
N PHE A 271 12.87 -4.03 -4.85
CA PHE A 271 11.51 -3.73 -5.30
C PHE A 271 11.14 -2.26 -5.11
N GLY A 272 12.07 -1.45 -4.61
CA GLY A 272 11.88 -0.02 -4.36
C GLY A 272 11.21 0.31 -3.02
N ASN A 273 10.90 -0.68 -2.16
CA ASN A 273 10.34 -0.43 -0.85
C ASN A 273 11.40 0.16 0.09
N LEU A 274 10.96 0.94 1.07
CA LEU A 274 11.87 1.47 2.08
C LEU A 274 12.40 0.36 2.99
N VAL A 275 13.71 0.26 3.10
CA VAL A 275 14.38 -0.61 4.06
C VAL A 275 14.21 -0.03 5.45
N THR A 276 13.75 -0.84 6.39
CA THR A 276 13.60 -0.45 7.80
C THR A 276 14.20 -1.50 8.72
N ASP A 277 14.61 -1.06 9.91
CA ASP A 277 14.85 -2.00 11.00
C ASP A 277 13.52 -2.61 11.52
N ARG A 278 13.62 -3.53 12.48
CA ARG A 278 12.43 -4.16 13.09
C ARG A 278 11.48 -3.17 13.76
N SER A 279 11.96 -1.98 14.06
CA SER A 279 11.23 -0.90 14.72
C SER A 279 10.58 0.10 13.78
N GLY A 280 10.85 -0.02 12.48
CA GLY A 280 10.35 0.88 11.44
C GLY A 280 11.23 2.10 11.20
N ARG A 281 12.46 2.17 11.74
CA ARG A 281 13.43 3.24 11.42
C ARG A 281 14.01 3.00 10.04
N THR A 282 14.11 4.06 9.25
CA THR A 282 14.81 4.03 7.95
C THR A 282 16.31 4.35 8.10
N SER A 283 17.04 4.41 6.99
CA SER A 283 18.44 4.87 6.93
C SER A 283 18.63 6.33 7.36
N VAL A 284 17.56 7.15 7.34
CA VAL A 284 17.61 8.58 7.71
C VAL A 284 17.01 8.78 9.09
N THR A 285 17.82 9.32 10.04
CA THR A 285 17.39 9.57 11.42
C THR A 285 16.19 10.51 11.47
N GLY A 286 15.14 10.12 12.18
CA GLY A 286 13.88 10.88 12.28
C GLY A 286 12.87 10.56 11.19
N VAL A 287 13.24 9.72 10.21
CA VAL A 287 12.32 9.18 9.19
C VAL A 287 12.02 7.72 9.47
N TYR A 288 10.75 7.40 9.54
CA TYR A 288 10.23 6.07 9.82
C TYR A 288 9.33 5.61 8.67
N ALA A 289 9.15 4.31 8.52
CA ALA A 289 8.19 3.78 7.56
C ALA A 289 7.38 2.62 8.16
N ALA A 290 6.13 2.49 7.72
CA ALA A 290 5.22 1.44 8.15
C ALA A 290 4.19 1.10 7.06
N GLY A 291 3.63 -0.10 7.12
CA GLY A 291 2.71 -0.63 6.13
C GLY A 291 3.41 -1.02 4.84
N ASP A 292 2.65 -1.07 3.76
CA ASP A 292 3.10 -1.66 2.49
C ASP A 292 4.22 -0.86 1.79
N ALA A 293 4.52 0.37 2.23
CA ALA A 293 5.65 1.15 1.74
C ALA A 293 7.00 0.66 2.27
N ALA A 294 7.01 -0.09 3.38
CA ALA A 294 8.19 -0.68 3.99
C ALA A 294 8.34 -2.15 3.59
N SER A 295 9.58 -2.61 3.46
CA SER A 295 9.92 -4.00 3.15
C SER A 295 10.13 -4.81 4.44
N PRO A 296 9.96 -6.13 4.37
CA PRO A 296 8.96 -6.92 3.67
C PRO A 296 7.77 -7.21 4.58
N GLY A 297 6.64 -7.61 4.07
CA GLY A 297 5.61 -8.15 4.95
C GLY A 297 4.41 -8.68 4.18
N PRO A 298 3.52 -9.46 4.80
CA PRO A 298 2.22 -9.67 4.22
C PRO A 298 1.50 -8.32 4.11
N GLN A 299 1.03 -8.00 2.92
CA GLN A 299 0.33 -6.73 2.62
C GLN A 299 -1.12 -6.81 3.10
N GLN A 300 -1.31 -6.87 4.41
CA GLN A 300 -2.60 -7.00 5.08
C GLN A 300 -2.88 -5.79 5.97
N LEU A 301 -4.16 -5.42 6.10
CA LEU A 301 -4.59 -4.26 6.89
C LEU A 301 -4.15 -4.35 8.35
N ILE A 302 -4.29 -5.54 8.97
CA ILE A 302 -3.93 -5.76 10.37
C ILE A 302 -2.41 -5.68 10.58
N VAL A 303 -1.61 -6.19 9.63
CA VAL A 303 -0.14 -6.09 9.67
C VAL A 303 0.28 -4.64 9.56
N ALA A 304 -0.28 -3.90 8.60
CA ALA A 304 -0.02 -2.47 8.44
C ALA A 304 -0.38 -1.67 9.70
N ALA A 305 -1.53 -1.93 10.33
CA ALA A 305 -1.94 -1.29 11.57
C ALA A 305 -0.97 -1.60 12.73
N GLY A 306 -0.53 -2.86 12.86
CA GLY A 306 0.46 -3.27 13.86
C GLY A 306 1.83 -2.61 13.67
N GLN A 307 2.29 -2.50 12.42
CA GLN A 307 3.53 -1.78 12.10
C GLN A 307 3.42 -0.29 12.43
N GLY A 308 2.28 0.35 12.13
CA GLY A 308 2.03 1.75 12.49
C GLY A 308 2.06 1.98 13.99
N ALA A 309 1.42 1.11 14.79
CA ALA A 309 1.45 1.18 16.25
C ALA A 309 2.87 1.04 16.80
N ARG A 310 3.66 0.09 16.25
CA ARG A 310 5.06 -0.11 16.62
C ARG A 310 5.91 1.12 16.31
N ALA A 311 5.81 1.65 15.08
CA ALA A 311 6.55 2.84 14.68
C ALA A 311 6.22 4.04 15.59
N ALA A 312 4.95 4.22 15.97
CA ALA A 312 4.55 5.27 16.90
C ALA A 312 5.24 5.16 18.26
N ALA A 313 5.28 3.96 18.85
CA ALA A 313 5.98 3.73 20.12
C ALA A 313 7.47 4.05 20.00
N VAL A 314 8.09 3.65 18.90
CA VAL A 314 9.52 3.92 18.64
C VAL A 314 9.79 5.41 18.47
N ILE A 315 8.95 6.14 17.72
CA ILE A 315 9.06 7.59 17.56
C ILE A 315 9.02 8.30 18.92
N VAL A 316 8.11 7.89 19.82
CA VAL A 316 8.03 8.45 21.17
C VAL A 316 9.30 8.18 21.96
N HIS A 317 9.82 6.95 21.95
CA HIS A 317 11.06 6.62 22.66
C HIS A 317 12.26 7.39 22.11
N ASP A 318 12.41 7.46 20.80
CA ASP A 318 13.51 8.18 20.16
C ASP A 318 13.44 9.69 20.46
N SER A 319 12.24 10.27 20.59
CA SER A 319 12.06 11.69 20.89
C SER A 319 12.57 12.10 22.26
N ILE A 320 12.66 11.18 23.19
CA ILE A 320 13.18 11.38 24.56
C ILE A 320 14.57 10.74 24.78
N GLY A 321 15.22 10.29 23.67
CA GLY A 321 16.57 9.71 23.73
C GLY A 321 16.63 8.29 24.31
N VAL A 322 15.49 7.60 24.43
CA VAL A 322 15.44 6.21 24.92
C VAL A 322 15.47 5.25 23.72
N ARG A 323 16.58 4.55 23.53
CA ARG A 323 16.66 3.44 22.57
C ARG A 323 16.24 2.15 23.26
N THR A 324 15.04 1.68 22.98
CA THR A 324 14.62 0.34 23.39
C THR A 324 15.13 -0.67 22.34
N ALA A 325 15.88 -1.66 22.79
CA ALA A 325 16.19 -2.85 22.01
C ALA A 325 14.91 -3.72 21.98
N HIS A 326 14.29 -3.84 20.83
CA HIS A 326 13.17 -4.77 20.56
C HIS A 326 13.56 -5.78 19.51
#